data_08d4e2f193338320200730d6b603640e
#
_entry.id   08d4e2f193338320200730d6b603640e
#
_cell.length_a   1.000
_cell.length_b   1.000
_cell.length_c   1.000
_cell.angle_alpha   90.00
_cell.angle_beta   90.00
_cell.angle_gamma   90.00
#
_symmetry.space_group_name_H-M   'P 1'
#
loop_
_entity.id
_entity.type
_entity.pdbx_description
1 polymer ?
#
loop_
_entity_poly.entity_id
_entity_poly.type
_entity_poly.pdbx_seq_one_letter_code
_entity_poly.pdbx_strand_id
1 'polypeptide(L)'
;MRVLFVSDTHLGFDQPTRPRVVRRRRGDDFFRNFERALEPARTGEVDVVVHGGDLLYRSRVPAWLAEAALAPLKRLASSGVPVLVVPGNHERARMPYPLLALHDRLHIFDRPGSVAVEARGVRAAFIGFPYAWEVRRRFRDVLAAATRDTPPADVRVLCLHQCIEGATCGPGNFTFRGGADVIPAADLPLDVAVTLSGHIHRHQVLRPPGRTPVIYAGSVERTSFAEAPETKGFVVLRLTRSGLGGFEFRPLPARPMVTRTLSLSAR
;
A
#
# COMPACT_ATOMS: atom_id res chain seq x y z
N MET A 1 2.47 -15.32 12.80
CA MET A 1 1.90 -13.96 12.66
C MET A 1 1.15 -13.86 11.34
N ARG A 2 -0.03 -13.27 11.34
CA ARG A 2 -0.79 -12.94 10.10
C ARG A 2 -0.77 -11.44 9.89
N VAL A 3 -0.49 -11.01 8.66
CA VAL A 3 -0.35 -9.59 8.28
C VAL A 3 -1.38 -9.27 7.20
N LEU A 4 -2.16 -8.23 7.39
CA LEU A 4 -2.96 -7.64 6.34
C LEU A 4 -2.13 -6.58 5.63
N PHE A 5 -2.04 -6.67 4.31
CA PHE A 5 -1.38 -5.66 3.47
C PHE A 5 -2.38 -5.06 2.48
N VAL A 6 -2.59 -3.76 2.59
CA VAL A 6 -3.44 -2.94 1.72
C VAL A 6 -2.64 -1.71 1.27
N SER A 7 -2.88 -1.19 0.08
CA SER A 7 -2.20 0.00 -0.44
C SER A 7 -3.09 0.76 -1.41
N ASP A 8 -2.66 1.95 -1.79
CA ASP A 8 -3.23 2.75 -2.88
C ASP A 8 -4.75 2.92 -2.73
N THR A 9 -5.16 3.32 -1.54
CA THR A 9 -6.58 3.51 -1.21
C THR A 9 -7.16 4.79 -1.78
N HIS A 10 -6.32 5.80 -2.06
CA HIS A 10 -6.68 7.07 -2.71
C HIS A 10 -7.97 7.70 -2.20
N LEU A 11 -8.17 7.70 -0.88
CA LEU A 11 -9.39 8.22 -0.26
C LEU A 11 -9.59 9.70 -0.60
N GLY A 12 -10.81 10.03 -1.01
CA GLY A 12 -11.16 11.33 -1.55
C GLY A 12 -11.09 11.43 -3.08
N PHE A 13 -10.58 10.42 -3.78
CA PHE A 13 -10.65 10.34 -5.23
C PHE A 13 -12.12 10.31 -5.68
N ASP A 14 -12.43 11.05 -6.77
CA ASP A 14 -13.78 11.16 -7.34
C ASP A 14 -14.89 11.55 -6.33
N GLN A 15 -14.54 12.22 -5.24
CA GLN A 15 -15.53 12.87 -4.38
C GLN A 15 -15.87 14.25 -4.90
N PRO A 16 -17.16 14.64 -4.92
CA PRO A 16 -17.55 15.96 -5.37
C PRO A 16 -17.09 17.02 -4.36
N THR A 17 -16.21 17.89 -4.78
CA THR A 17 -15.86 19.10 -4.01
C THR A 17 -16.84 20.26 -4.26
N ARG A 18 -17.71 20.12 -5.28
CA ARG A 18 -18.73 21.10 -5.67
C ARG A 18 -20.04 20.40 -6.06
N PRO A 19 -21.20 20.86 -5.61
CA PRO A 19 -22.50 20.21 -5.86
C PRO A 19 -23.01 20.27 -7.30
N ARG A 20 -22.34 20.99 -8.21
CA ARG A 20 -22.80 21.24 -9.58
C ARG A 20 -22.47 20.16 -10.61
N VAL A 21 -21.91 19.02 -10.21
CA VAL A 21 -21.56 17.96 -11.16
C VAL A 21 -22.63 16.89 -11.15
N VAL A 22 -23.41 16.81 -12.23
CA VAL A 22 -24.58 15.91 -12.39
C VAL A 22 -24.21 14.44 -12.54
N ARG A 23 -22.95 14.10 -12.81
CA ARG A 23 -22.53 12.68 -12.96
C ARG A 23 -22.47 11.93 -11.63
N ARG A 24 -22.82 10.65 -11.65
CA ARG A 24 -22.65 9.76 -10.51
C ARG A 24 -21.17 9.63 -10.16
N ARG A 25 -20.84 9.86 -8.91
CA ARG A 25 -19.47 9.77 -8.38
C ARG A 25 -19.23 8.41 -7.76
N ARG A 26 -17.95 7.99 -7.70
CA ARG A 26 -17.52 6.73 -7.13
C ARG A 26 -16.72 6.88 -5.83
N GLY A 27 -16.53 8.10 -5.34
CA GLY A 27 -15.67 8.37 -4.17
C GLY A 27 -15.98 7.51 -2.95
N ASP A 28 -17.27 7.22 -2.70
CA ASP A 28 -17.68 6.37 -1.59
C ASP A 28 -17.27 4.89 -1.76
N ASP A 29 -17.01 4.43 -2.99
CA ASP A 29 -16.58 3.06 -3.21
C ASP A 29 -15.17 2.83 -2.67
N PHE A 30 -14.30 3.84 -2.74
CA PHE A 30 -12.96 3.79 -2.17
C PHE A 30 -13.00 3.60 -0.65
N PHE A 31 -13.85 4.37 0.05
CA PHE A 31 -14.04 4.22 1.50
C PHE A 31 -14.65 2.87 1.86
N ARG A 32 -15.71 2.44 1.15
CA ARG A 32 -16.33 1.13 1.41
C ARG A 32 -15.36 -0.02 1.19
N ASN A 33 -14.56 0.03 0.13
CA ASN A 33 -13.59 -1.02 -0.15
C ASN A 33 -12.44 -1.01 0.85
N PHE A 34 -12.00 0.18 1.28
CA PHE A 34 -11.02 0.27 2.36
C PHE A 34 -11.54 -0.35 3.66
N GLU A 35 -12.76 -0.02 4.09
CA GLU A 35 -13.39 -0.61 5.27
C GLU A 35 -13.54 -2.13 5.15
N ARG A 36 -13.89 -2.66 3.95
CA ARG A 36 -13.93 -4.11 3.68
C ARG A 36 -12.56 -4.75 3.76
N ALA A 37 -11.53 -4.09 3.22
CA ALA A 37 -10.17 -4.59 3.30
C ALA A 37 -9.68 -4.71 4.76
N LEU A 38 -10.16 -3.86 5.66
CA LEU A 38 -9.80 -3.89 7.09
C LEU A 38 -10.62 -4.90 7.92
N GLU A 39 -11.63 -5.55 7.34
CA GLU A 39 -12.48 -6.51 8.05
C GLU A 39 -11.70 -7.63 8.75
N PRO A 40 -10.68 -8.28 8.12
CA PRO A 40 -9.89 -9.31 8.79
C PRO A 40 -9.18 -8.82 10.06
N ALA A 41 -8.82 -7.53 10.11
CA ALA A 41 -8.24 -6.95 11.31
C ALA A 41 -9.27 -6.69 12.41
N ARG A 42 -10.49 -6.29 12.04
CA ARG A 42 -11.60 -6.11 13.00
C ARG A 42 -12.09 -7.42 13.62
N THR A 43 -12.06 -8.50 12.86
CA THR A 43 -12.51 -9.82 13.31
C THR A 43 -11.42 -10.62 14.03
N GLY A 44 -10.21 -10.09 14.18
CA GLY A 44 -9.09 -10.79 14.84
C GLY A 44 -8.45 -11.89 13.99
N GLU A 45 -8.73 -11.93 12.69
CA GLU A 45 -8.09 -12.87 11.78
C GLU A 45 -6.62 -12.57 11.60
N VAL A 46 -6.23 -11.28 11.58
CA VAL A 46 -4.86 -10.81 11.40
C VAL A 46 -4.35 -10.09 12.65
N ASP A 47 -3.03 -10.07 12.80
CA ASP A 47 -2.35 -9.59 13.99
C ASP A 47 -1.77 -8.19 13.81
N VAL A 48 -1.56 -7.76 12.56
CA VAL A 48 -0.99 -6.46 12.20
C VAL A 48 -1.49 -6.02 10.84
N VAL A 49 -1.63 -4.70 10.64
CA VAL A 49 -2.01 -4.09 9.37
C VAL A 49 -0.83 -3.28 8.84
N VAL A 50 -0.49 -3.47 7.57
CA VAL A 50 0.45 -2.64 6.81
C VAL A 50 -0.31 -1.93 5.70
N HIS A 51 -0.27 -0.60 5.70
CA HIS A 51 -0.76 0.24 4.60
C HIS A 51 0.45 0.73 3.78
N GLY A 52 0.51 0.29 2.53
CA GLY A 52 1.64 0.51 1.63
C GLY A 52 1.69 1.88 0.95
N GLY A 53 0.97 2.87 1.45
CA GLY A 53 1.00 4.25 0.94
C GLY A 53 -0.16 4.64 0.03
N ASP A 54 -0.16 5.92 -0.34
CA ASP A 54 -1.26 6.55 -1.08
C ASP A 54 -2.62 6.30 -0.40
N LEU A 55 -2.67 6.59 0.91
CA LEU A 55 -3.89 6.57 1.71
C LEU A 55 -4.88 7.61 1.18
N LEU A 56 -4.38 8.79 0.85
CA LEU A 56 -5.12 9.91 0.29
C LEU A 56 -4.83 10.11 -1.19
N TYR A 57 -5.78 10.66 -1.92
CA TYR A 57 -5.62 10.88 -3.37
C TYR A 57 -4.69 12.05 -3.73
N ARG A 58 -4.29 12.87 -2.77
CA ARG A 58 -3.33 13.98 -2.92
C ARG A 58 -2.87 14.52 -1.57
N SER A 59 -1.78 15.28 -1.57
CA SER A 59 -1.16 15.83 -0.35
C SER A 59 -1.94 16.96 0.32
N ARG A 60 -2.70 17.73 -0.44
CA ARG A 60 -3.52 18.84 0.09
C ARG A 60 -4.98 18.45 0.11
N VAL A 61 -5.47 18.02 1.25
CA VAL A 61 -6.86 17.64 1.49
C VAL A 61 -7.42 18.44 2.65
N PRO A 62 -8.75 18.65 2.73
CA PRO A 62 -9.34 19.24 3.91
C PRO A 62 -9.19 18.32 5.12
N ALA A 63 -9.14 18.90 6.33
CA ALA A 63 -8.89 18.15 7.57
C ALA A 63 -9.91 17.02 7.78
N TRP A 64 -11.19 17.24 7.50
CA TRP A 64 -12.22 16.22 7.63
C TRP A 64 -11.95 14.96 6.80
N LEU A 65 -11.33 15.13 5.60
CA LEU A 65 -11.00 13.99 4.75
C LEU A 65 -9.79 13.21 5.29
N ALA A 66 -8.78 13.91 5.80
CA ALA A 66 -7.65 13.27 6.47
C ALA A 66 -8.11 12.51 7.73
N GLU A 67 -9.02 13.12 8.51
CA GLU A 67 -9.62 12.48 9.67
C GLU A 67 -10.43 11.23 9.29
N ALA A 68 -11.30 11.33 8.28
CA ALA A 68 -12.10 10.21 7.78
C ALA A 68 -11.21 9.06 7.26
N ALA A 69 -10.08 9.38 6.63
CA ALA A 69 -9.14 8.38 6.13
C ALA A 69 -8.37 7.69 7.26
N LEU A 70 -7.98 8.42 8.30
CA LEU A 70 -7.22 7.89 9.43
C LEU A 70 -8.11 7.19 10.47
N ALA A 71 -9.38 7.55 10.56
CA ALA A 71 -10.28 7.02 11.59
C ALA A 71 -10.38 5.49 11.61
N PRO A 72 -10.49 4.75 10.48
CA PRO A 72 -10.50 3.29 10.49
C PRO A 72 -9.21 2.69 11.05
N LEU A 73 -8.06 3.25 10.70
CA LEU A 73 -6.75 2.81 11.18
C LEU A 73 -6.58 3.07 12.67
N LYS A 74 -7.02 4.24 13.14
CA LYS A 74 -7.00 4.58 14.58
C LYS A 74 -7.92 3.68 15.40
N ARG A 75 -9.11 3.33 14.89
CA ARG A 75 -10.01 2.37 15.57
C ARG A 75 -9.34 1.01 15.73
N LEU A 76 -8.63 0.51 14.70
CA LEU A 76 -7.86 -0.74 14.81
C LEU A 76 -6.71 -0.62 15.82
N ALA A 77 -5.95 0.47 15.77
CA ALA A 77 -4.89 0.73 16.73
C ALA A 77 -5.43 0.77 18.18
N SER A 78 -6.57 1.43 18.40
CA SER A 78 -7.25 1.50 19.69
C SER A 78 -7.81 0.14 20.17
N SER A 79 -8.17 -0.77 19.25
CA SER A 79 -8.55 -2.14 19.60
C SER A 79 -7.37 -3.07 19.86
N GLY A 80 -6.14 -2.56 19.78
CA GLY A 80 -4.93 -3.30 20.09
C GLY A 80 -4.17 -3.85 18.87
N VAL A 81 -4.68 -3.66 17.65
CA VAL A 81 -4.02 -4.11 16.42
C VAL A 81 -2.97 -3.08 15.99
N PRO A 82 -1.66 -3.43 15.93
CA PRO A 82 -0.65 -2.55 15.38
C PRO A 82 -0.93 -2.22 13.92
N VAL A 83 -0.80 -0.92 13.57
CA VAL A 83 -1.00 -0.42 12.21
C VAL A 83 0.27 0.31 11.76
N LEU A 84 0.81 -0.07 10.62
CA LEU A 84 2.02 0.49 10.04
C LEU A 84 1.63 1.16 8.70
N VAL A 85 2.04 2.40 8.50
CA VAL A 85 1.70 3.16 7.29
C VAL A 85 2.98 3.69 6.64
N VAL A 86 3.15 3.44 5.36
CA VAL A 86 4.19 4.04 4.53
C VAL A 86 3.57 5.23 3.79
N PRO A 87 4.02 6.47 3.99
CA PRO A 87 3.54 7.60 3.18
C PRO A 87 3.96 7.46 1.72
N GLY A 88 3.00 7.60 0.80
CA GLY A 88 3.22 7.51 -0.64
C GLY A 88 3.58 8.84 -1.31
N ASN A 89 3.61 8.83 -2.64
CA ASN A 89 3.90 10.03 -3.42
C ASN A 89 2.70 11.01 -3.44
N HIS A 90 1.48 10.52 -3.30
CA HIS A 90 0.30 11.38 -3.18
C HIS A 90 0.28 12.17 -1.87
N GLU A 91 0.82 11.63 -0.78
CA GLU A 91 1.10 12.35 0.47
C GLU A 91 2.39 13.19 0.39
N ARG A 92 3.15 13.14 -0.72
CA ARG A 92 4.49 13.73 -0.84
C ARG A 92 5.45 13.26 0.25
N ALA A 93 5.44 11.94 0.51
CA ALA A 93 6.25 11.27 1.52
C ALA A 93 5.97 11.71 2.98
N ARG A 94 4.89 12.45 3.22
CA ARG A 94 4.55 12.95 4.56
C ARG A 94 3.03 13.04 4.73
N MET A 95 2.51 12.43 5.79
CA MET A 95 1.07 12.50 6.08
C MET A 95 0.61 13.93 6.33
N PRO A 96 -0.48 14.38 5.69
CA PRO A 96 -1.10 15.66 6.04
C PRO A 96 -1.70 15.58 7.45
N TYR A 97 -1.67 16.69 8.18
CA TYR A 97 -2.17 16.77 9.57
C TYR A 97 -1.62 15.65 10.48
N PRO A 98 -0.30 15.58 10.69
CA PRO A 98 0.34 14.46 11.40
C PRO A 98 -0.21 14.23 12.81
N LEU A 99 -0.71 15.27 13.48
CA LEU A 99 -1.35 15.15 14.79
C LEU A 99 -2.61 14.28 14.78
N LEU A 100 -3.32 14.19 13.65
CA LEU A 100 -4.47 13.30 13.52
C LEU A 100 -4.08 11.81 13.51
N ALA A 101 -2.82 11.50 13.17
CA ALA A 101 -2.30 10.14 13.12
C ALA A 101 -1.64 9.70 14.45
N LEU A 102 -1.58 10.55 15.47
CA LEU A 102 -0.96 10.20 16.74
C LEU A 102 -1.73 9.11 17.46
N HIS A 103 -1.06 7.96 17.67
CA HIS A 103 -1.53 6.83 18.46
C HIS A 103 -0.37 5.86 18.69
N ASP A 104 -0.22 5.28 19.88
CA ASP A 104 0.91 4.42 20.24
C ASP A 104 1.07 3.17 19.35
N ARG A 105 -0.05 2.67 18.79
CA ARG A 105 -0.06 1.49 17.91
C ARG A 105 -0.27 1.83 16.42
N LEU A 106 -0.24 3.12 16.06
CA LEU A 106 -0.25 3.59 14.68
C LEU A 106 1.10 4.21 14.35
N HIS A 107 1.95 3.47 13.65
CA HIS A 107 3.26 3.91 13.25
C HIS A 107 3.27 4.40 11.80
N ILE A 108 3.72 5.62 11.60
CA ILE A 108 3.92 6.21 10.27
C ILE A 108 5.43 6.21 9.96
N PHE A 109 5.83 5.58 8.86
CA PHE A 109 7.20 5.64 8.35
C PHE A 109 7.44 6.99 7.65
N ASP A 110 7.34 8.10 8.38
CA ASP A 110 7.60 9.46 7.87
C ASP A 110 9.10 9.75 7.69
N ARG A 111 9.94 8.84 8.15
CA ARG A 111 11.39 8.75 7.99
C ARG A 111 11.82 7.29 7.94
N PRO A 112 13.03 6.99 7.42
CA PRO A 112 13.57 5.64 7.44
C PRO A 112 13.66 5.10 8.87
N GLY A 113 13.18 3.87 9.07
CA GLY A 113 13.19 3.22 10.39
C GLY A 113 12.58 1.84 10.39
N SER A 114 12.48 1.26 11.57
CA SER A 114 11.91 -0.07 11.75
C SER A 114 11.08 -0.17 13.02
N VAL A 115 10.10 -1.06 13.00
CA VAL A 115 9.20 -1.37 14.14
C VAL A 115 9.11 -2.87 14.31
N ALA A 116 9.29 -3.36 15.54
CA ALA A 116 9.05 -4.76 15.85
C ALA A 116 7.63 -4.97 16.35
N VAL A 117 6.99 -6.01 15.84
CA VAL A 117 5.69 -6.50 16.29
C VAL A 117 5.84 -7.96 16.68
N GLU A 118 5.24 -8.34 17.80
CA GLU A 118 5.23 -9.73 18.26
C GLU A 118 3.79 -10.24 18.32
N ALA A 119 3.51 -11.37 17.65
CA ALA A 119 2.22 -12.03 17.69
C ALA A 119 2.37 -13.52 17.36
N ARG A 120 1.55 -14.36 18.00
CA ARG A 120 1.51 -15.82 17.78
C ARG A 120 2.90 -16.47 17.83
N GLY A 121 3.77 -16.02 18.74
CA GLY A 121 5.11 -16.55 18.94
C GLY A 121 6.10 -16.25 17.80
N VAL A 122 5.81 -15.27 16.94
CA VAL A 122 6.70 -14.74 15.92
C VAL A 122 6.97 -13.27 16.20
N ARG A 123 8.22 -12.87 16.24
CA ARG A 123 8.66 -11.48 16.30
C ARG A 123 9.12 -11.02 14.93
N ALA A 124 8.38 -10.07 14.31
CA ALA A 124 8.68 -9.54 13.01
C ALA A 124 9.17 -8.08 13.10
N ALA A 125 10.27 -7.75 12.42
CA ALA A 125 10.70 -6.37 12.22
C ALA A 125 10.22 -5.88 10.85
N PHE A 126 9.38 -4.85 10.89
CA PHE A 126 8.93 -4.14 9.69
C PHE A 126 9.84 -2.93 9.48
N ILE A 127 10.55 -2.93 8.37
CA ILE A 127 11.51 -1.91 7.96
C ILE A 127 10.85 -1.08 6.87
N GLY A 128 10.86 0.24 6.99
CA GLY A 128 10.19 1.09 6.00
C GLY A 128 10.75 2.49 5.92
N PHE A 129 10.40 3.19 4.87
CA PHE A 129 10.66 4.60 4.65
C PHE A 129 9.58 5.19 3.73
N PRO A 130 9.32 6.51 3.80
CA PRO A 130 8.32 7.15 2.95
C PRO A 130 8.76 7.13 1.48
N TYR A 131 7.84 7.43 0.55
CA TYR A 131 8.19 7.56 -0.87
C TYR A 131 9.44 8.43 -1.06
N ALA A 132 10.39 7.92 -1.82
CA ALA A 132 11.66 8.59 -2.10
C ALA A 132 11.79 8.89 -3.59
N TRP A 133 11.92 10.17 -3.94
CA TRP A 133 12.25 10.63 -5.28
C TRP A 133 13.67 10.19 -5.65
N GLU A 134 13.91 9.91 -6.92
CA GLU A 134 15.20 9.45 -7.43
C GLU A 134 15.73 8.23 -6.62
N VAL A 135 14.83 7.35 -6.25
CA VAL A 135 15.10 6.22 -5.35
C VAL A 135 16.21 5.32 -5.89
N ARG A 136 16.36 5.18 -7.21
CA ARG A 136 17.41 4.37 -7.82
C ARG A 136 18.80 4.71 -7.27
N ARG A 137 19.10 5.98 -7.12
CA ARG A 137 20.38 6.47 -6.61
C ARG A 137 20.48 6.40 -5.08
N ARG A 138 19.35 6.59 -4.39
CA ARG A 138 19.29 6.78 -2.95
C ARG A 138 18.93 5.53 -2.16
N PHE A 139 18.49 4.47 -2.82
CA PHE A 139 17.90 3.31 -2.15
C PHE A 139 18.79 2.70 -1.09
N ARG A 140 20.09 2.48 -1.42
CA ARG A 140 21.04 1.86 -0.49
C ARG A 140 21.23 2.69 0.78
N ASP A 141 21.35 4.00 0.64
CA ASP A 141 21.54 4.90 1.78
C ASP A 141 20.27 4.98 2.65
N VAL A 142 19.12 5.07 2.01
CA VAL A 142 17.81 5.10 2.71
C VAL A 142 17.54 3.77 3.40
N LEU A 143 17.83 2.65 2.77
CA LEU A 143 17.70 1.31 3.38
C LEU A 143 18.67 1.15 4.55
N ALA A 144 19.93 1.56 4.41
CA ALA A 144 20.90 1.53 5.50
C ALA A 144 20.46 2.38 6.69
N ALA A 145 19.87 3.56 6.44
CA ALA A 145 19.28 4.38 7.49
C ALA A 145 18.07 3.69 8.16
N ALA A 146 17.21 3.01 7.38
CA ALA A 146 16.04 2.32 7.89
C ALA A 146 16.39 1.07 8.73
N THR A 147 17.52 0.43 8.44
CA THR A 147 17.97 -0.80 9.12
C THR A 147 18.88 -0.56 10.30
N ARG A 148 19.42 0.66 10.47
CA ARG A 148 20.45 0.97 11.48
C ARG A 148 20.11 0.50 12.90
N ASP A 149 18.88 0.77 13.34
CA ASP A 149 18.41 0.48 14.69
C ASP A 149 17.32 -0.59 14.68
N THR A 150 17.39 -1.54 13.72
CA THR A 150 16.37 -2.60 13.63
C THR A 150 16.45 -3.50 14.85
N PRO A 151 15.35 -3.62 15.61
CA PRO A 151 15.29 -4.51 16.76
C PRO A 151 15.52 -5.97 16.38
N PRO A 152 16.07 -6.80 17.28
CA PRO A 152 16.16 -8.25 17.06
C PRO A 152 14.78 -8.84 16.72
N ALA A 153 14.73 -9.68 15.69
CA ALA A 153 13.50 -10.28 15.20
C ALA A 153 13.77 -11.64 14.55
N ASP A 154 12.78 -12.53 14.58
CA ASP A 154 12.83 -13.83 13.87
C ASP A 154 12.78 -13.62 12.35
N VAL A 155 12.02 -12.61 11.90
CA VAL A 155 11.75 -12.36 10.50
C VAL A 155 11.72 -10.84 10.21
N ARG A 156 12.21 -10.44 9.04
CA ARG A 156 12.19 -9.05 8.58
C ARG A 156 11.28 -8.89 7.38
N VAL A 157 10.58 -7.77 7.30
CA VAL A 157 9.68 -7.38 6.20
C VAL A 157 10.06 -5.97 5.75
N LEU A 158 10.26 -5.78 4.46
CA LEU A 158 10.51 -4.46 3.88
C LEU A 158 9.18 -3.86 3.40
N CYS A 159 8.85 -2.66 3.87
CA CYS A 159 7.61 -1.94 3.57
C CYS A 159 7.93 -0.67 2.79
N LEU A 160 7.42 -0.57 1.57
CA LEU A 160 7.76 0.48 0.63
C LEU A 160 6.51 1.08 -0.03
N HIS A 161 6.71 2.25 -0.65
CA HIS A 161 5.82 2.77 -1.68
C HIS A 161 6.66 3.18 -2.90
N GLN A 162 7.13 2.20 -3.66
CA GLN A 162 8.10 2.39 -4.73
C GLN A 162 7.83 1.44 -5.91
N CYS A 163 8.22 1.89 -7.10
CA CYS A 163 8.33 1.01 -8.25
C CYS A 163 9.62 0.16 -8.15
N ILE A 164 9.51 -1.14 -8.35
CA ILE A 164 10.63 -2.07 -8.39
C ILE A 164 10.74 -2.61 -9.81
N GLU A 165 11.96 -2.78 -10.29
CA GLU A 165 12.26 -3.34 -11.60
C GLU A 165 11.54 -4.66 -11.83
N GLY A 166 10.89 -4.80 -12.98
CA GLY A 166 10.03 -5.94 -13.32
C GLY A 166 8.55 -5.72 -13.03
N ALA A 167 8.17 -4.68 -12.28
CA ALA A 167 6.76 -4.35 -12.09
C ALA A 167 6.09 -3.95 -13.41
N THR A 168 4.79 -4.27 -13.53
CA THR A 168 3.99 -3.97 -14.74
C THR A 168 2.80 -3.10 -14.43
N CYS A 169 2.40 -2.28 -15.38
CA CYS A 169 1.19 -1.46 -15.27
C CYS A 169 0.50 -1.25 -16.62
N GLY A 170 -0.74 -0.77 -16.54
CA GLY A 170 -1.55 -0.38 -17.71
C GLY A 170 -1.97 -1.51 -18.62
N PRO A 171 -2.88 -1.25 -19.57
CA PRO A 171 -3.46 -2.29 -20.44
C PRO A 171 -2.45 -2.92 -21.40
N GLY A 172 -1.37 -2.19 -21.74
CA GLY A 172 -0.27 -2.69 -22.59
C GLY A 172 0.80 -3.48 -21.82
N ASN A 173 0.62 -3.76 -20.52
CA ASN A 173 1.60 -4.44 -19.68
C ASN A 173 3.00 -3.80 -19.73
N PHE A 174 3.04 -2.46 -19.68
CA PHE A 174 4.31 -1.77 -19.61
C PHE A 174 5.12 -2.29 -18.43
N THR A 175 6.36 -2.72 -18.71
CA THR A 175 7.27 -3.26 -17.68
C THR A 175 8.34 -2.23 -17.33
N PHE A 176 8.45 -1.90 -16.06
CA PHE A 176 9.49 -1.02 -15.54
C PHE A 176 10.84 -1.74 -15.54
N ARG A 177 11.74 -1.36 -16.44
CA ARG A 177 13.12 -1.92 -16.54
C ARG A 177 14.17 -0.98 -16.01
N GLY A 178 13.84 0.29 -15.78
CA GLY A 178 14.76 1.33 -15.31
C GLY A 178 14.03 2.65 -15.11
N GLY A 179 14.77 3.65 -14.69
CA GLY A 179 14.27 4.99 -14.39
C GLY A 179 14.78 5.48 -13.04
N ALA A 180 14.76 6.81 -12.82
CA ALA A 180 15.24 7.42 -11.59
C ALA A 180 14.44 6.96 -10.35
N ASP A 181 13.15 6.69 -10.52
CA ASP A 181 12.22 6.30 -9.46
C ASP A 181 11.93 4.79 -9.42
N VAL A 182 12.81 3.97 -10.02
CA VAL A 182 12.71 2.50 -10.04
C VAL A 182 13.85 1.88 -9.26
N ILE A 183 13.55 1.10 -8.22
CA ILE A 183 14.55 0.33 -7.48
C ILE A 183 15.01 -0.85 -8.35
N PRO A 184 16.33 -1.01 -8.61
CA PRO A 184 16.83 -2.21 -9.25
C PRO A 184 16.51 -3.46 -8.42
N ALA A 185 16.00 -4.50 -9.05
CA ALA A 185 15.68 -5.75 -8.35
C ALA A 185 16.90 -6.37 -7.65
N ALA A 186 18.08 -6.17 -8.20
CA ALA A 186 19.35 -6.63 -7.64
C ALA A 186 19.76 -5.90 -6.35
N ASP A 187 19.22 -4.71 -6.08
CA ASP A 187 19.52 -3.95 -4.86
C ASP A 187 18.62 -4.32 -3.66
N LEU A 188 17.58 -5.11 -3.88
CA LEU A 188 16.72 -5.58 -2.79
C LEU A 188 17.53 -6.39 -1.76
N PRO A 189 17.27 -6.22 -0.45
CA PRO A 189 17.99 -6.94 0.60
C PRO A 189 17.71 -8.45 0.54
N LEU A 190 18.67 -9.25 0.97
CA LEU A 190 18.58 -10.73 1.01
C LEU A 190 18.01 -11.24 2.34
N ASP A 191 18.07 -10.43 3.37
CA ASP A 191 17.75 -10.78 4.76
C ASP A 191 16.30 -10.41 5.16
N VAL A 192 15.43 -10.16 4.19
CA VAL A 192 13.99 -9.96 4.40
C VAL A 192 13.21 -11.15 3.86
N ALA A 193 12.11 -11.51 4.50
CA ALA A 193 11.25 -12.60 4.05
C ALA A 193 10.38 -12.20 2.84
N VAL A 194 10.03 -10.94 2.76
CA VAL A 194 9.17 -10.36 1.72
C VAL A 194 9.33 -8.85 1.67
N THR A 195 9.17 -8.28 0.48
CA THR A 195 8.98 -6.85 0.27
C THR A 195 7.51 -6.57 -0.04
N LEU A 196 6.87 -5.70 0.72
CA LEU A 196 5.52 -5.20 0.51
C LEU A 196 5.62 -3.79 -0.05
N SER A 197 5.14 -3.56 -1.28
CA SER A 197 5.21 -2.24 -1.89
C SER A 197 3.86 -1.79 -2.43
N GLY A 198 3.47 -0.54 -2.19
CA GLY A 198 2.42 0.16 -2.93
C GLY A 198 2.94 0.82 -4.19
N HIS A 199 2.24 1.83 -4.69
CA HIS A 199 2.54 2.61 -5.89
C HIS A 199 2.05 1.99 -7.21
N ILE A 200 2.05 0.68 -7.32
CA ILE A 200 1.53 0.00 -8.51
C ILE A 200 0.12 -0.51 -8.22
N HIS A 201 -0.86 0.06 -8.91
CA HIS A 201 -2.29 -0.22 -8.67
C HIS A 201 -2.74 -1.62 -9.08
N ARG A 202 -1.89 -2.36 -9.82
CA ARG A 202 -2.13 -3.75 -10.20
C ARG A 202 -1.61 -4.70 -9.15
N HIS A 203 -2.47 -5.62 -8.68
CA HIS A 203 -1.97 -6.74 -7.88
C HIS A 203 -0.99 -7.59 -8.69
N GLN A 204 0.19 -7.79 -8.18
CA GLN A 204 1.22 -8.63 -8.78
C GLN A 204 2.26 -9.08 -7.76
N VAL A 205 2.92 -10.19 -8.08
CA VAL A 205 4.03 -10.72 -7.29
C VAL A 205 5.25 -10.86 -8.17
N LEU A 206 6.27 -10.09 -7.87
CA LEU A 206 7.56 -10.23 -8.53
C LEU A 206 8.39 -11.29 -7.79
N ARG A 207 9.13 -12.08 -8.55
CA ARG A 207 10.08 -13.09 -8.04
C ARG A 207 11.45 -12.86 -8.69
N PRO A 208 12.18 -11.81 -8.26
CA PRO A 208 13.48 -11.52 -8.87
C PRO A 208 14.46 -12.67 -8.55
N PRO A 209 15.33 -13.06 -9.50
CA PRO A 209 16.30 -14.12 -9.28
C PRO A 209 17.16 -13.88 -8.05
N GLY A 210 17.28 -14.87 -7.18
CA GLY A 210 18.09 -14.80 -5.95
C GLY A 210 17.59 -13.80 -4.91
N ARG A 211 16.35 -13.32 -5.01
CA ARG A 211 15.70 -12.38 -4.07
C ARG A 211 14.40 -12.95 -3.52
N THR A 212 13.98 -12.40 -2.40
CA THR A 212 12.67 -12.71 -1.82
C THR A 212 11.55 -12.05 -2.65
N PRO A 213 10.31 -12.56 -2.57
CA PRO A 213 9.21 -12.03 -3.35
C PRO A 213 8.91 -10.57 -2.99
N VAL A 214 8.49 -9.81 -4.01
CA VAL A 214 7.89 -8.48 -3.87
C VAL A 214 6.41 -8.60 -4.14
N ILE A 215 5.58 -8.15 -3.22
CA ILE A 215 4.12 -8.19 -3.33
C ILE A 215 3.58 -6.76 -3.44
N TYR A 216 2.87 -6.50 -4.54
CA TYR A 216 2.00 -5.35 -4.70
C TYR A 216 0.57 -5.80 -4.43
N ALA A 217 -0.09 -5.20 -3.45
CA ALA A 217 -1.51 -5.49 -3.20
C ALA A 217 -2.39 -4.96 -4.33
N GLY A 218 -1.95 -3.89 -4.98
CA GLY A 218 -2.75 -3.11 -5.90
C GLY A 218 -3.66 -2.13 -5.13
N SER A 219 -4.41 -1.31 -5.86
CA SER A 219 -5.34 -0.37 -5.27
C SER A 219 -6.65 -1.04 -4.85
N VAL A 220 -7.38 -0.42 -3.91
CA VAL A 220 -8.67 -0.95 -3.42
C VAL A 220 -9.82 -0.69 -4.41
N GLU A 221 -9.65 0.25 -5.35
CA GLU A 221 -10.62 0.57 -6.40
C GLU A 221 -9.86 1.09 -7.63
N ARG A 222 -10.49 1.06 -8.80
CA ARG A 222 -9.93 1.56 -10.05
C ARG A 222 -9.91 3.08 -10.07
N THR A 223 -8.78 3.67 -10.39
CA THR A 223 -8.63 5.13 -10.51
C THR A 223 -8.84 5.61 -11.96
N SER A 224 -8.69 4.74 -12.94
CA SER A 224 -8.81 5.05 -14.36
C SER A 224 -9.42 3.90 -15.18
N PHE A 225 -9.87 4.20 -16.41
CA PHE A 225 -10.32 3.19 -17.36
C PHE A 225 -9.20 2.23 -17.81
N ALA A 226 -7.94 2.63 -17.70
CA ALA A 226 -6.80 1.74 -17.96
C ALA A 226 -6.78 0.53 -17.01
N GLU A 227 -7.38 0.66 -15.85
CA GLU A 227 -7.47 -0.39 -14.83
C GLU A 227 -8.77 -1.22 -14.94
N ALA A 228 -9.62 -0.98 -15.95
CA ALA A 228 -10.92 -1.65 -16.09
C ALA A 228 -10.85 -3.18 -16.00
N PRO A 229 -9.85 -3.88 -16.60
CA PRO A 229 -9.73 -5.33 -16.51
C PRO A 229 -9.10 -5.83 -15.19
N GLU A 230 -8.58 -4.92 -14.34
CA GLU A 230 -7.86 -5.31 -13.13
C GLU A 230 -8.80 -5.68 -11.99
N THR A 231 -8.50 -6.77 -11.30
CA THR A 231 -9.12 -7.11 -10.03
C THR A 231 -8.43 -6.34 -8.92
N LYS A 232 -9.22 -5.61 -8.14
CA LYS A 232 -8.75 -4.85 -6.99
C LYS A 232 -8.92 -5.64 -5.71
N GLY A 233 -8.07 -5.39 -4.71
CA GLY A 233 -8.09 -6.19 -3.50
C GLY A 233 -7.00 -5.83 -2.50
N PHE A 234 -6.75 -6.77 -1.62
CA PHE A 234 -5.72 -6.69 -0.60
C PHE A 234 -5.08 -8.06 -0.38
N VAL A 235 -4.01 -8.14 0.38
CA VAL A 235 -3.28 -9.39 0.63
C VAL A 235 -3.29 -9.71 2.12
N VAL A 236 -3.53 -10.97 2.46
CA VAL A 236 -3.25 -11.52 3.79
C VAL A 236 -2.07 -12.45 3.67
N LEU A 237 -1.01 -12.21 4.45
CA LEU A 237 0.17 -13.05 4.44
C LEU A 237 0.44 -13.65 5.82
N ARG A 238 1.09 -14.79 5.84
CA ARG A 238 1.51 -15.51 7.05
C ARG A 238 3.03 -15.49 7.15
N LEU A 239 3.52 -14.91 8.25
CA LEU A 239 4.93 -14.96 8.63
C LEU A 239 5.15 -16.07 9.65
N THR A 240 6.26 -16.77 9.49
CA THR A 240 6.79 -17.76 10.44
C THR A 240 8.17 -17.30 10.91
N ARG A 241 8.74 -17.96 11.92
CA ARG A 241 10.12 -17.68 12.34
C ARG A 241 11.15 -17.92 11.23
N SER A 242 10.82 -18.78 10.27
CA SER A 242 11.69 -19.13 9.13
C SER A 242 11.44 -18.28 7.87
N GLY A 243 10.51 -17.31 7.91
CA GLY A 243 10.23 -16.43 6.76
C GLY A 243 8.76 -16.38 6.35
N LEU A 244 8.51 -16.12 5.06
CA LEU A 244 7.17 -16.06 4.49
C LEU A 244 6.58 -17.47 4.35
N GLY A 245 5.54 -17.75 5.14
CA GLY A 245 4.83 -19.03 5.12
C GLY A 245 3.71 -19.13 4.08
N GLY A 246 3.45 -18.05 3.36
CA GLY A 246 2.44 -17.97 2.29
C GLY A 246 1.64 -16.67 2.33
N PHE A 247 0.88 -16.43 1.29
CA PHE A 247 -0.03 -15.28 1.17
C PHE A 247 -1.24 -15.60 0.31
N GLU A 248 -2.29 -14.83 0.47
CA GLU A 248 -3.55 -14.92 -0.25
C GLU A 248 -3.96 -13.53 -0.72
N PHE A 249 -4.28 -13.36 -2.00
CA PHE A 249 -4.93 -12.16 -2.51
C PHE A 249 -6.44 -12.30 -2.33
N ARG A 250 -7.06 -11.30 -1.72
CA ARG A 250 -8.51 -11.24 -1.48
C ARG A 250 -9.13 -10.13 -2.33
N PRO A 251 -9.97 -10.49 -3.31
CA PRO A 251 -10.58 -9.52 -4.20
C PRO A 251 -11.62 -8.67 -3.48
N LEU A 252 -11.70 -7.42 -3.88
CA LEU A 252 -12.74 -6.47 -3.47
C LEU A 252 -13.74 -6.26 -4.62
N PRO A 253 -15.02 -6.01 -4.30
CA PRO A 253 -16.01 -5.71 -5.31
C PRO A 253 -15.68 -4.37 -5.97
N ALA A 254 -15.80 -4.33 -7.31
CA ALA A 254 -15.62 -3.12 -8.08
C ALA A 254 -16.77 -2.93 -9.07
N ARG A 255 -17.16 -1.67 -9.29
CA ARG A 255 -18.19 -1.39 -10.31
C ARG A 255 -17.67 -1.70 -11.70
N PRO A 256 -18.50 -2.30 -12.58
CA PRO A 256 -18.12 -2.48 -13.97
C PRO A 256 -17.76 -1.16 -14.65
N MET A 257 -16.66 -1.15 -15.40
CA MET A 257 -16.29 -0.07 -16.30
C MET A 257 -16.52 -0.53 -17.73
N VAL A 258 -17.45 0.13 -18.43
CA VAL A 258 -17.88 -0.28 -19.77
C VAL A 258 -17.60 0.84 -20.76
N THR A 259 -16.87 0.52 -21.83
CA THR A 259 -16.70 1.41 -23.00
C THR A 259 -17.70 1.01 -24.07
N ARG A 260 -18.43 1.99 -24.62
CA ARG A 260 -19.32 1.80 -25.78
C ARG A 260 -18.86 2.74 -26.89
N THR A 261 -18.69 2.19 -28.07
CA THR A 261 -18.38 2.96 -29.29
C THR A 261 -19.67 3.16 -30.06
N LEU A 262 -19.96 4.40 -30.41
CA LEU A 262 -21.08 4.76 -31.28
C LEU A 262 -20.50 5.24 -32.62
N SER A 263 -20.88 4.59 -33.70
CA SER A 263 -20.55 5.05 -35.06
C SER A 263 -21.74 5.83 -35.61
N LEU A 264 -21.51 7.09 -35.96
CA LEU A 264 -22.51 7.94 -36.63
C LEU A 264 -22.19 7.95 -38.12
N SER A 265 -23.12 7.52 -38.96
CA SER A 265 -23.03 7.75 -40.41
C SER A 265 -23.57 9.16 -40.70
N ALA A 266 -22.82 9.97 -41.45
CA ALA A 266 -23.36 11.18 -42.03
C ALA A 266 -24.50 10.81 -42.99
N ARG A 267 -25.65 11.44 -42.82
CA ARG A 267 -26.75 11.38 -43.80
C ARG A 267 -26.49 12.40 -44.90
#